data_feca0f50ee1dfe413abb7eac78839b22
#
_entry.id   feca0f50ee1dfe413abb7eac78839b22
#
_cell.length_a   1.000
_cell.length_b   1.000
_cell.length_c   1.000
_cell.angle_alpha   90.00
_cell.angle_beta   90.00
_cell.angle_gamma   90.00
#
_symmetry.space_group_name_H-M   'P 1'
#
loop_
_entity.id
_entity.type
_entity.pdbx_description
1 polymer ?
#
loop_
_entity_poly.entity_id
_entity_poly.type
_entity_poly.pdbx_seq_one_letter_code
_entity_poly.pdbx_strand_id
1 'polypeptide(L)'
;GILGLMTAINLVERGLSVVVVEKGDIAGEQSCRFYGQVMTYKMPDATFQLHHLGKQRWREMNAKVGADTSYRTQGRVEVPFDEEDLEGVRKWIDLKTREVGSDIPFKTRMIQGTELEQRLRGASSSWKIAGFEEDSGSLDAERASYVMADYAKKMGVRIYTHCAARGLETQAGVISDVVTEKGAIKTSRVVVAGGAWSRLFMQNLGVDVPTLPAYQSQQIISAAPRAPGGNVALPGNIYFREQADGTYATSPRVVVAPVVKESFMYGYKYLPLLAIPDFPVHVALNKQLIDSFLQPTSWKLDEVSPFEKNRLMTAAPDLPELNASLAKLKVEFPAFSESKLIDQWSGAMAIAPDENPIISTVKEYSGLVINTATGWGMTESPVSSELTADLLLGKAPVLDPTPFSLYRF
;
A
#
# COMPACT_ATOMS: atom_id res chain seq x y z
N GLY A 1 5.64 -4.66 8.90
CA GLY A 1 5.55 -3.96 7.63
C GLY A 1 5.78 -2.46 7.76
N ILE A 2 5.73 -1.70 6.63
CA ILE A 2 6.10 -0.27 6.59
C ILE A 2 5.25 0.62 7.51
N LEU A 3 3.94 0.36 7.61
CA LEU A 3 3.05 1.14 8.48
C LEU A 3 3.48 1.04 9.94
N GLY A 4 3.75 -0.18 10.43
CA GLY A 4 4.21 -0.40 11.79
C GLY A 4 5.58 0.23 12.06
N LEU A 5 6.52 0.12 11.11
CA LEU A 5 7.86 0.71 11.23
C LEU A 5 7.79 2.23 11.30
N MET A 6 7.06 2.87 10.39
CA MET A 6 6.92 4.33 10.40
C MET A 6 6.14 4.85 11.61
N THR A 7 5.12 4.10 12.06
CA THR A 7 4.42 4.43 13.32
C THR A 7 5.37 4.34 14.52
N ALA A 8 6.21 3.31 14.58
CA ALA A 8 7.19 3.16 15.65
C ALA A 8 8.19 4.33 15.68
N ILE A 9 8.69 4.77 14.53
CA ILE A 9 9.56 5.94 14.39
C ILE A 9 8.83 7.20 14.93
N ASN A 10 7.60 7.44 14.46
CA ASN A 10 6.80 8.57 14.89
C ASN A 10 6.56 8.60 16.42
N LEU A 11 6.35 7.44 17.03
CA LEU A 11 6.13 7.31 18.47
C LEU A 11 7.42 7.56 19.27
N VAL A 12 8.58 7.06 18.79
CA VAL A 12 9.88 7.35 19.44
C VAL A 12 10.23 8.83 19.31
N GLU A 13 10.00 9.46 18.15
CA GLU A 13 10.16 10.92 17.96
C GLU A 13 9.30 11.73 18.94
N ARG A 14 8.20 11.16 19.43
CA ARG A 14 7.30 11.73 20.44
C ARG A 14 7.67 11.33 21.89
N GLY A 15 8.83 10.67 22.09
CA GLY A 15 9.40 10.32 23.38
C GLY A 15 8.90 9.03 24.01
N LEU A 16 8.25 8.14 23.25
CA LEU A 16 7.80 6.85 23.79
C LEU A 16 8.86 5.76 23.60
N SER A 17 8.87 4.80 24.53
CA SER A 17 9.57 3.53 24.33
C SER A 17 8.70 2.59 23.50
N VAL A 18 9.23 2.07 22.40
CA VAL A 18 8.46 1.30 21.41
C VAL A 18 9.05 -0.09 21.18
N VAL A 19 8.18 -1.08 21.13
CA VAL A 19 8.48 -2.45 20.70
C VAL A 19 7.64 -2.76 19.47
N VAL A 20 8.28 -3.31 18.43
CA VAL A 20 7.61 -3.86 17.26
C VAL A 20 7.74 -5.38 17.32
N VAL A 21 6.61 -6.08 17.20
CA VAL A 21 6.57 -7.54 17.03
C VAL A 21 6.09 -7.86 15.62
N GLU A 22 6.83 -8.73 14.94
CA GLU A 22 6.56 -9.17 13.57
C GLU A 22 6.52 -10.70 13.54
N LYS A 23 5.44 -11.26 13.01
CA LYS A 23 5.25 -12.73 12.96
C LYS A 23 6.23 -13.44 12.04
N GLY A 24 6.71 -12.76 11.00
CA GLY A 24 7.68 -13.26 10.02
C GLY A 24 8.92 -12.39 9.96
N ASP A 25 9.40 -12.17 8.74
CA ASP A 25 10.52 -11.29 8.45
C ASP A 25 10.05 -9.83 8.29
N ILE A 26 11.00 -8.91 8.48
CA ILE A 26 10.74 -7.48 8.24
C ILE A 26 10.26 -7.31 6.81
N ALA A 27 9.12 -6.60 6.64
CA ALA A 27 8.52 -6.32 5.35
C ALA A 27 8.15 -7.55 4.50
N GLY A 28 8.13 -8.75 5.05
CA GLY A 28 8.01 -10.03 4.32
C GLY A 28 6.72 -10.23 3.50
N GLU A 29 5.70 -9.37 3.65
CA GLU A 29 4.44 -9.47 2.92
C GLU A 29 4.19 -8.25 2.01
N GLN A 30 3.07 -7.53 2.17
CA GLN A 30 2.67 -6.43 1.28
C GLN A 30 3.78 -5.39 1.07
N SER A 31 4.54 -5.05 2.11
CA SER A 31 5.54 -3.98 2.06
C SER A 31 6.72 -4.26 1.14
N CYS A 32 7.14 -5.52 0.95
CA CYS A 32 8.19 -5.88 -0.03
C CYS A 32 7.62 -6.22 -1.42
N ARG A 33 6.29 -6.31 -1.56
CA ARG A 33 5.62 -6.77 -2.78
C ARG A 33 4.88 -5.68 -3.51
N PHE A 34 4.96 -4.45 -3.02
CA PHE A 34 4.32 -3.30 -3.62
C PHE A 34 5.06 -2.86 -4.90
N TYR A 35 4.31 -2.34 -5.86
CA TYR A 35 4.85 -1.86 -7.15
C TYR A 35 5.88 -0.74 -7.01
N GLY A 36 5.91 -0.04 -5.88
CA GLY A 36 6.91 0.97 -5.56
C GLY A 36 6.62 2.36 -6.10
N GLN A 37 5.40 2.65 -6.48
CA GLN A 37 4.96 3.97 -6.92
C GLN A 37 4.63 4.88 -5.73
N VAL A 38 5.00 6.18 -5.82
CA VAL A 38 4.66 7.24 -4.87
C VAL A 38 4.05 8.40 -5.65
N MET A 39 2.73 8.56 -5.58
CA MET A 39 1.98 9.44 -6.46
C MET A 39 0.69 9.99 -5.82
N THR A 40 0.10 11.00 -6.48
CA THR A 40 -1.22 11.58 -6.14
C THR A 40 -2.20 11.55 -7.31
N TYR A 41 -1.77 11.15 -8.48
CA TYR A 41 -2.58 11.22 -9.71
C TYR A 41 -3.89 10.43 -9.59
N LYS A 42 -5.03 11.10 -9.85
CA LYS A 42 -6.40 10.54 -9.77
C LYS A 42 -6.79 9.97 -8.40
N MET A 43 -6.13 10.38 -7.30
CA MET A 43 -6.52 9.92 -5.98
C MET A 43 -7.86 10.52 -5.55
N PRO A 44 -8.75 9.71 -4.90
CA PRO A 44 -10.00 10.18 -4.33
C PRO A 44 -9.80 11.30 -3.32
N ASP A 45 -10.80 12.18 -3.17
CA ASP A 45 -10.75 13.32 -2.24
C ASP A 45 -10.38 12.91 -0.81
N ALA A 46 -10.96 11.81 -0.34
CA ALA A 46 -10.71 11.30 1.01
C ALA A 46 -9.23 10.97 1.28
N THR A 47 -8.52 10.43 0.29
CA THR A 47 -7.12 10.00 0.43
C THR A 47 -6.12 10.98 -0.19
N PHE A 48 -6.58 11.98 -0.94
CA PHE A 48 -5.71 12.90 -1.65
C PHE A 48 -4.64 13.53 -0.74
N GLN A 49 -5.04 14.04 0.43
CA GLN A 49 -4.09 14.67 1.36
C GLN A 49 -3.09 13.69 1.95
N LEU A 50 -3.50 12.43 2.24
CA LEU A 50 -2.57 11.38 2.65
C LEU A 50 -1.46 11.16 1.62
N HIS A 51 -1.84 11.11 0.35
CA HIS A 51 -0.92 10.92 -0.77
C HIS A 51 -0.05 12.16 -1.02
N HIS A 52 -0.65 13.35 -1.02
CA HIS A 52 0.05 14.58 -1.32
C HIS A 52 1.14 14.89 -0.29
N LEU A 53 0.80 14.83 0.99
CA LEU A 53 1.77 14.97 2.08
C LEU A 53 2.74 13.78 2.14
N GLY A 54 2.25 12.56 1.92
CA GLY A 54 3.07 11.34 1.92
C GLY A 54 4.17 11.38 0.86
N LYS A 55 3.85 11.84 -0.34
CA LYS A 55 4.81 12.08 -1.43
C LYS A 55 5.88 13.11 -1.04
N GLN A 56 5.48 14.21 -0.38
CA GLN A 56 6.43 15.18 0.13
C GLN A 56 7.37 14.57 1.17
N ARG A 57 6.83 13.83 2.14
CA ARG A 57 7.65 13.17 3.18
C ARG A 57 8.65 12.19 2.57
N TRP A 58 8.27 11.46 1.51
CA TRP A 58 9.18 10.55 0.82
C TRP A 58 10.33 11.28 0.13
N ARG A 59 10.11 12.46 -0.46
CA ARG A 59 11.20 13.27 -1.06
C ARG A 59 12.26 13.68 -0.05
N GLU A 60 11.87 13.87 1.21
CA GLU A 60 12.74 14.27 2.31
C GLU A 60 13.34 13.06 3.03
N MET A 61 12.84 11.84 2.77
CA MET A 61 13.12 10.67 3.59
C MET A 61 14.60 10.28 3.59
N ASN A 62 15.29 10.31 2.45
CA ASN A 62 16.73 9.98 2.39
C ASN A 62 17.54 10.89 3.31
N ALA A 63 17.24 12.18 3.34
CA ALA A 63 17.91 13.13 4.22
C ALA A 63 17.53 12.89 5.70
N LYS A 64 16.24 12.63 5.98
CA LYS A 64 15.74 12.34 7.34
C LYS A 64 16.43 11.13 7.96
N VAL A 65 16.54 10.03 7.21
CA VAL A 65 17.08 8.78 7.75
C VAL A 65 18.61 8.65 7.60
N GLY A 66 19.25 9.54 6.84
CA GLY A 66 20.68 9.51 6.55
C GLY A 66 21.12 8.28 5.75
N ALA A 67 20.22 7.73 4.91
CA ALA A 67 20.46 6.54 4.09
C ALA A 67 19.62 6.57 2.82
N ASP A 68 20.03 5.81 1.81
CA ASP A 68 19.33 5.70 0.53
C ASP A 68 18.16 4.70 0.62
N THR A 69 16.93 5.21 0.72
CA THR A 69 15.69 4.43 0.65
C THR A 69 15.33 3.98 -0.77
N SER A 70 16.19 4.21 -1.74
CA SER A 70 15.91 4.07 -3.17
C SER A 70 14.86 5.03 -3.76
N TYR A 71 14.28 5.90 -2.94
CA TYR A 71 13.31 6.87 -3.46
C TYR A 71 13.97 7.81 -4.49
N ARG A 72 13.30 7.95 -5.63
CA ARG A 72 13.67 8.90 -6.71
C ARG A 72 12.42 9.61 -7.23
N THR A 73 12.52 10.91 -7.45
CA THR A 73 11.51 11.65 -8.21
C THR A 73 11.74 11.39 -9.68
N GLN A 74 10.77 10.82 -10.38
CA GLN A 74 10.90 10.41 -11.78
C GLN A 74 9.83 11.00 -12.69
N GLY A 75 8.75 11.52 -12.10
CA GLY A 75 7.56 11.89 -12.83
C GLY A 75 6.71 10.69 -13.25
N ARG A 76 5.43 10.95 -13.52
CA ARG A 76 4.48 9.97 -14.03
C ARG A 76 3.72 10.51 -15.21
N VAL A 77 3.69 9.76 -16.30
CA VAL A 77 2.82 10.01 -17.45
C VAL A 77 1.70 9.00 -17.44
N GLU A 78 0.46 9.46 -17.55
CA GLU A 78 -0.70 8.59 -17.72
C GLU A 78 -1.57 9.09 -18.87
N VAL A 79 -1.73 8.23 -19.87
CA VAL A 79 -2.60 8.49 -21.01
C VAL A 79 -4.03 8.10 -20.65
N PRO A 80 -5.02 9.00 -20.80
CA PRO A 80 -6.42 8.67 -20.56
C PRO A 80 -6.91 7.52 -21.47
N PHE A 81 -7.84 6.73 -20.97
CA PHE A 81 -8.38 5.56 -21.69
C PHE A 81 -9.27 5.97 -22.87
N ASP A 82 -10.06 7.02 -22.66
CA ASP A 82 -11.00 7.58 -23.62
C ASP A 82 -11.26 9.08 -23.34
N GLU A 83 -12.23 9.66 -24.04
CA GLU A 83 -12.57 11.09 -23.90
C GLU A 83 -13.26 11.40 -22.56
N GLU A 84 -14.03 10.47 -22.02
CA GLU A 84 -14.69 10.64 -20.71
C GLU A 84 -13.64 10.67 -19.58
N ASP A 85 -12.67 9.76 -19.59
CA ASP A 85 -11.55 9.74 -18.65
C ASP A 85 -10.70 11.02 -18.81
N LEU A 86 -10.43 11.47 -20.05
CA LEU A 86 -9.71 12.71 -20.30
C LEU A 86 -10.40 13.91 -19.64
N GLU A 87 -11.70 14.03 -19.81
CA GLU A 87 -12.47 15.13 -19.20
C GLU A 87 -12.50 15.02 -17.68
N GLY A 88 -12.61 13.80 -17.16
CA GLY A 88 -12.50 13.51 -15.73
C GLY A 88 -11.15 13.94 -15.14
N VAL A 89 -10.05 13.62 -15.82
CA VAL A 89 -8.69 14.04 -15.43
C VAL A 89 -8.53 15.55 -15.43
N ARG A 90 -9.04 16.25 -16.45
CA ARG A 90 -9.00 17.73 -16.51
C ARG A 90 -9.73 18.35 -15.32
N LYS A 91 -10.96 17.90 -15.05
CA LYS A 91 -11.76 18.38 -13.90
C LYS A 91 -11.06 18.12 -12.57
N TRP A 92 -10.48 16.94 -12.42
CA TRP A 92 -9.74 16.57 -11.21
C TRP A 92 -8.50 17.46 -11.01
N ILE A 93 -7.71 17.71 -12.07
CA ILE A 93 -6.55 18.62 -12.02
C ILE A 93 -6.99 20.03 -11.62
N ASP A 94 -8.03 20.56 -12.26
CA ASP A 94 -8.54 21.91 -11.99
C ASP A 94 -9.07 22.03 -10.55
N LEU A 95 -9.74 21.00 -10.04
CA LEU A 95 -10.23 20.98 -8.67
C LEU A 95 -9.04 20.98 -7.68
N LYS A 96 -8.09 20.06 -7.84
CA LYS A 96 -6.96 19.92 -6.92
C LYS A 96 -6.01 21.12 -6.97
N THR A 97 -5.85 21.75 -8.12
CA THR A 97 -5.08 23.01 -8.24
C THR A 97 -5.69 24.13 -7.40
N ARG A 98 -7.02 24.16 -7.26
CA ARG A 98 -7.71 25.18 -6.43
C ARG A 98 -7.73 24.84 -4.94
N GLU A 99 -7.80 23.54 -4.61
CA GLU A 99 -7.91 23.07 -3.22
C GLU A 99 -6.56 23.04 -2.48
N VAL A 100 -5.48 22.80 -3.20
CA VAL A 100 -4.14 22.72 -2.62
C VAL A 100 -3.61 24.12 -2.37
N GLY A 101 -3.23 24.40 -1.12
CA GLY A 101 -2.60 25.66 -0.76
C GLY A 101 -1.19 25.82 -1.33
N SER A 102 -0.61 27.01 -1.12
CA SER A 102 0.73 27.36 -1.64
C SER A 102 1.88 26.61 -1.00
N ASP A 103 1.67 26.03 0.19
CA ASP A 103 2.75 25.47 1.03
C ASP A 103 3.36 24.21 0.39
N ILE A 104 2.55 23.40 -0.29
CA ILE A 104 3.01 22.21 -1.01
C ILE A 104 2.40 22.28 -2.43
N PRO A 105 3.15 22.76 -3.42
CA PRO A 105 2.62 22.93 -4.77
C PRO A 105 2.11 21.63 -5.39
N PHE A 106 0.92 21.68 -5.98
CA PHE A 106 0.38 20.60 -6.79
C PHE A 106 0.98 20.67 -8.19
N LYS A 107 1.69 19.63 -8.60
CA LYS A 107 2.48 19.62 -9.84
C LYS A 107 1.96 18.63 -10.89
N THR A 108 0.64 18.49 -10.96
CA THR A 108 0.00 17.67 -11.99
C THR A 108 -0.63 18.57 -13.05
N ARG A 109 -0.40 18.25 -14.31
CA ARG A 109 -0.89 19.02 -15.45
C ARG A 109 -1.11 18.13 -16.67
N MET A 110 -1.83 18.64 -17.66
CA MET A 110 -1.90 18.01 -18.99
C MET A 110 -0.65 18.34 -19.80
N ILE A 111 -0.18 17.38 -20.59
CA ILE A 111 0.92 17.51 -21.55
C ILE A 111 0.51 17.01 -22.92
N GLN A 112 1.11 17.58 -23.98
CA GLN A 112 0.87 17.22 -25.38
C GLN A 112 2.07 17.58 -26.27
N GLY A 113 2.02 17.18 -27.55
CA GLY A 113 3.04 17.50 -28.54
C GLY A 113 4.43 17.01 -28.17
N THR A 114 5.45 17.82 -28.44
CA THR A 114 6.87 17.44 -28.27
C THR A 114 7.20 16.98 -26.85
N GLU A 115 6.59 17.54 -25.81
CA GLU A 115 6.85 17.08 -24.44
C GLU A 115 6.35 15.66 -24.22
N LEU A 116 5.14 15.35 -24.68
CA LEU A 116 4.58 14.00 -24.58
C LEU A 116 5.39 12.99 -25.40
N GLU A 117 5.77 13.36 -26.64
CA GLU A 117 6.59 12.53 -27.52
C GLU A 117 7.96 12.19 -26.90
N GLN A 118 8.60 13.16 -26.24
CA GLN A 118 9.88 12.94 -25.55
C GLN A 118 9.73 11.98 -24.37
N ARG A 119 8.63 12.08 -23.60
CA ARG A 119 8.38 11.22 -22.45
C ARG A 119 7.97 9.80 -22.83
N LEU A 120 7.30 9.64 -23.98
CA LEU A 120 6.90 8.36 -24.54
C LEU A 120 7.76 7.97 -25.74
N ARG A 121 9.01 8.41 -25.78
CA ARG A 121 9.92 8.15 -26.91
C ARG A 121 9.98 6.65 -27.24
N GLY A 122 9.85 6.35 -28.54
CA GLY A 122 9.90 4.99 -29.03
C GLY A 122 8.61 4.20 -28.88
N ALA A 123 7.51 4.84 -28.44
CA ALA A 123 6.17 4.28 -28.53
C ALA A 123 5.78 4.03 -30.00
N SER A 124 5.14 2.90 -30.26
CA SER A 124 4.61 2.57 -31.60
C SER A 124 3.34 3.36 -31.91
N SER A 125 2.56 3.68 -30.89
CA SER A 125 1.33 4.46 -30.99
C SER A 125 1.61 5.97 -30.89
N SER A 126 0.77 6.77 -31.54
CA SER A 126 0.82 8.24 -31.46
C SER A 126 -0.20 8.73 -30.45
N TRP A 127 0.27 9.16 -29.29
CA TRP A 127 -0.55 9.68 -28.21
C TRP A 127 -0.67 11.21 -28.33
N LYS A 128 -1.88 11.76 -28.18
CA LYS A 128 -2.15 13.21 -28.39
C LYS A 128 -2.03 14.01 -27.11
N ILE A 129 -2.45 13.45 -25.99
CA ILE A 129 -2.53 14.13 -24.70
C ILE A 129 -2.36 13.12 -23.56
N ALA A 130 -1.74 13.54 -22.45
CA ALA A 130 -1.61 12.76 -21.24
C ALA A 130 -1.63 13.66 -20.01
N GLY A 131 -1.98 13.10 -18.86
CA GLY A 131 -1.70 13.69 -17.57
C GLY A 131 -0.23 13.47 -17.20
N PHE A 132 0.39 14.46 -16.61
CA PHE A 132 1.76 14.40 -16.12
C PHE A 132 1.86 14.93 -14.70
N GLU A 133 2.25 14.05 -13.78
CA GLU A 133 2.59 14.40 -12.40
C GLU A 133 4.11 14.50 -12.28
N GLU A 134 4.62 15.74 -12.28
CA GLU A 134 6.06 16.04 -12.35
C GLU A 134 6.84 15.49 -11.15
N ASP A 135 6.26 15.59 -9.96
CA ASP A 135 6.89 15.25 -8.70
C ASP A 135 6.49 13.87 -8.15
N SER A 136 5.88 13.02 -8.97
CA SER A 136 5.69 11.62 -8.69
C SER A 136 7.03 10.91 -8.55
N GLY A 137 7.10 9.97 -7.63
CA GLY A 137 8.30 9.21 -7.35
C GLY A 137 8.12 7.72 -7.47
N SER A 138 9.23 7.03 -7.31
CA SER A 138 9.25 5.59 -7.14
C SER A 138 10.34 5.17 -6.15
N LEU A 139 10.19 3.98 -5.63
CA LEU A 139 11.17 3.36 -4.73
C LEU A 139 11.14 1.83 -4.88
N ASP A 140 12.20 1.17 -4.48
CA ASP A 140 12.20 -0.23 -4.17
C ASP A 140 11.58 -0.41 -2.78
N ALA A 141 10.42 -1.03 -2.73
CA ALA A 141 9.61 -1.12 -1.52
C ALA A 141 10.26 -2.01 -0.44
N GLU A 142 10.98 -3.05 -0.86
CA GLU A 142 11.73 -3.91 0.04
C GLU A 142 12.91 -3.16 0.66
N ARG A 143 13.75 -2.55 -0.16
CA ARG A 143 14.90 -1.76 0.29
C ARG A 143 14.46 -0.61 1.21
N ALA A 144 13.43 0.14 0.84
CA ALA A 144 12.90 1.20 1.66
C ALA A 144 12.48 0.70 3.04
N SER A 145 11.80 -0.44 3.09
CA SER A 145 11.34 -1.03 4.36
C SER A 145 12.49 -1.46 5.26
N TYR A 146 13.55 -2.06 4.70
CA TYR A 146 14.74 -2.41 5.48
C TYR A 146 15.48 -1.18 6.01
N VAL A 147 15.65 -0.15 5.19
CA VAL A 147 16.27 1.12 5.62
C VAL A 147 15.46 1.76 6.75
N MET A 148 14.13 1.75 6.66
CA MET A 148 13.27 2.26 7.73
C MET A 148 13.36 1.41 9.00
N ALA A 149 13.48 0.10 8.90
CA ALA A 149 13.68 -0.77 10.06
C ALA A 149 15.01 -0.51 10.77
N ASP A 150 16.08 -0.33 10.01
CA ASP A 150 17.40 -0.02 10.57
C ASP A 150 17.43 1.38 11.19
N TYR A 151 16.75 2.35 10.59
CA TYR A 151 16.59 3.66 11.19
C TYR A 151 15.79 3.58 12.50
N ALA A 152 14.68 2.85 12.53
CA ALA A 152 13.90 2.62 13.74
C ALA A 152 14.75 2.02 14.88
N LYS A 153 15.58 1.00 14.57
CA LYS A 153 16.51 0.40 15.55
C LYS A 153 17.53 1.42 16.07
N LYS A 154 18.11 2.26 15.20
CA LYS A 154 19.05 3.34 15.60
C LYS A 154 18.39 4.35 16.54
N MET A 155 17.09 4.59 16.39
CA MET A 155 16.30 5.44 17.28
C MET A 155 15.89 4.75 18.59
N GLY A 156 16.25 3.48 18.81
CA GLY A 156 15.95 2.73 20.03
C GLY A 156 14.69 1.87 19.98
N VAL A 157 14.04 1.72 18.80
CA VAL A 157 12.94 0.77 18.64
C VAL A 157 13.46 -0.66 18.75
N ARG A 158 12.87 -1.45 19.62
CA ARG A 158 13.15 -2.89 19.71
C ARG A 158 12.25 -3.64 18.73
N ILE A 159 12.84 -4.35 17.77
CA ILE A 159 12.10 -5.11 16.75
C ILE A 159 12.36 -6.60 16.98
N TYR A 160 11.30 -7.37 17.21
CA TYR A 160 11.33 -8.81 17.34
C TYR A 160 10.64 -9.45 16.15
N THR A 161 11.41 -10.10 15.29
CA THR A 161 10.92 -10.94 14.19
C THR A 161 10.63 -12.36 14.68
N HIS A 162 9.86 -13.13 13.89
CA HIS A 162 9.37 -14.44 14.29
C HIS A 162 8.78 -14.40 15.71
N CYS A 163 7.96 -13.37 15.94
CA CYS A 163 7.33 -13.07 17.21
C CYS A 163 5.88 -12.63 16.96
N ALA A 164 5.00 -13.60 16.77
CA ALA A 164 3.59 -13.36 16.52
C ALA A 164 2.89 -12.86 17.78
N ALA A 165 2.12 -11.77 17.66
CA ALA A 165 1.18 -11.36 18.70
C ALA A 165 -0.04 -12.30 18.66
N ARG A 166 -0.37 -12.91 19.82
CA ARG A 166 -1.54 -13.79 19.98
C ARG A 166 -2.80 -13.03 20.33
N GLY A 167 -2.69 -11.94 21.07
CA GLY A 167 -3.81 -11.10 21.49
C GLY A 167 -3.41 -10.13 22.59
N LEU A 168 -4.42 -9.56 23.25
CA LEU A 168 -4.26 -8.56 24.31
C LEU A 168 -4.83 -9.08 25.62
N GLU A 169 -4.14 -8.79 26.73
CA GLU A 169 -4.71 -8.87 28.08
C GLU A 169 -5.20 -7.49 28.50
N THR A 170 -6.29 -7.49 29.28
CA THR A 170 -6.86 -6.27 29.83
C THR A 170 -7.03 -6.39 31.34
N GLN A 171 -6.80 -5.30 32.04
CA GLN A 171 -7.09 -5.19 33.45
C GLN A 171 -8.05 -4.00 33.68
N ALA A 172 -9.21 -4.29 34.26
CA ALA A 172 -10.28 -3.29 34.43
C ALA A 172 -10.67 -2.56 33.12
N GLY A 173 -10.69 -3.25 32.00
CA GLY A 173 -11.05 -2.69 30.69
C GLY A 173 -9.96 -1.89 29.97
N VAL A 174 -8.76 -1.82 30.56
CA VAL A 174 -7.59 -1.16 29.95
C VAL A 174 -6.58 -2.21 29.53
N ILE A 175 -5.94 -2.04 28.38
CA ILE A 175 -4.86 -2.93 27.93
C ILE A 175 -3.74 -2.93 28.97
N SER A 176 -3.30 -4.14 29.37
CA SER A 176 -2.18 -4.33 30.29
C SER A 176 -0.99 -4.97 29.61
N ASP A 177 -1.24 -5.91 28.68
CA ASP A 177 -0.19 -6.69 28.03
C ASP A 177 -0.55 -7.06 26.58
N VAL A 178 0.47 -7.18 25.73
CA VAL A 178 0.40 -7.89 24.46
C VAL A 178 1.00 -9.28 24.67
N VAL A 179 0.21 -10.32 24.49
CA VAL A 179 0.68 -11.71 24.58
C VAL A 179 1.22 -12.13 23.22
N THR A 180 2.47 -12.59 23.19
CA THR A 180 3.15 -13.08 22.00
C THR A 180 3.54 -14.54 22.16
N GLU A 181 3.96 -15.18 21.08
CA GLU A 181 4.55 -16.55 21.15
C GLU A 181 5.83 -16.63 21.99
N LYS A 182 6.48 -15.48 22.29
CA LYS A 182 7.72 -15.41 23.07
C LYS A 182 7.53 -14.86 24.49
N GLY A 183 6.28 -14.63 24.90
CA GLY A 183 5.93 -14.08 26.20
C GLY A 183 5.10 -12.80 26.11
N ALA A 184 4.82 -12.20 27.26
CA ALA A 184 3.99 -11.01 27.38
C ALA A 184 4.84 -9.72 27.40
N ILE A 185 4.32 -8.67 26.80
CA ILE A 185 4.92 -7.33 26.76
C ILE A 185 3.96 -6.37 27.46
N LYS A 186 4.36 -5.82 28.61
CA LYS A 186 3.57 -4.83 29.34
C LYS A 186 3.46 -3.54 28.57
N THR A 187 2.22 -3.13 28.29
CA THR A 187 1.92 -1.85 27.66
C THR A 187 0.44 -1.51 27.82
N SER A 188 0.12 -0.22 27.89
CA SER A 188 -1.26 0.27 27.84
C SER A 188 -1.64 0.84 26.45
N ARG A 189 -0.71 0.79 25.49
CA ARG A 189 -0.93 1.34 24.14
C ARG A 189 -0.47 0.37 23.09
N VAL A 190 -1.33 0.09 22.10
CA VAL A 190 -1.09 -0.86 21.03
C VAL A 190 -1.50 -0.27 19.69
N VAL A 191 -0.70 -0.53 18.67
CA VAL A 191 -1.05 -0.27 17.28
C VAL A 191 -1.10 -1.59 16.52
N VAL A 192 -2.24 -1.89 15.92
CA VAL A 192 -2.39 -3.02 15.00
C VAL A 192 -2.13 -2.54 13.58
N ALA A 193 -0.96 -2.92 13.04
CA ALA A 193 -0.52 -2.60 11.69
C ALA A 193 -0.15 -3.89 10.91
N GLY A 194 -0.96 -4.94 11.08
CA GLY A 194 -0.72 -6.29 10.56
C GLY A 194 -1.15 -6.50 9.09
N GLY A 195 -1.43 -5.42 8.33
CA GLY A 195 -1.85 -5.52 6.93
C GLY A 195 -3.08 -6.41 6.77
N ALA A 196 -3.05 -7.37 5.85
CA ALA A 196 -4.15 -8.30 5.59
C ALA A 196 -4.52 -9.20 6.81
N TRP A 197 -3.63 -9.32 7.79
CA TRP A 197 -3.88 -10.10 9.01
C TRP A 197 -4.58 -9.30 10.11
N SER A 198 -4.66 -7.98 9.99
CA SER A 198 -5.27 -7.11 11.00
C SER A 198 -6.71 -7.51 11.29
N ARG A 199 -7.49 -7.85 10.26
CA ARG A 199 -8.88 -8.30 10.43
C ARG A 199 -8.97 -9.53 11.33
N LEU A 200 -8.17 -10.55 11.07
CA LEU A 200 -8.19 -11.79 11.85
C LEU A 200 -7.76 -11.55 13.31
N PHE A 201 -6.75 -10.68 13.53
CA PHE A 201 -6.32 -10.31 14.89
C PHE A 201 -7.45 -9.57 15.64
N MET A 202 -8.08 -8.60 15.00
CA MET A 202 -9.17 -7.83 15.58
C MET A 202 -10.40 -8.70 15.83
N GLN A 203 -10.69 -9.67 14.95
CA GLN A 203 -11.78 -10.63 15.12
C GLN A 203 -11.60 -11.48 16.38
N ASN A 204 -10.36 -11.91 16.71
CA ASN A 204 -10.07 -12.61 17.96
C ASN A 204 -10.31 -11.74 19.19
N LEU A 205 -10.27 -10.41 19.04
CA LEU A 205 -10.62 -9.43 20.08
C LEU A 205 -12.11 -9.07 20.10
N GLY A 206 -12.93 -9.67 19.23
CA GLY A 206 -14.37 -9.37 19.12
C GLY A 206 -14.69 -8.07 18.34
N VAL A 207 -13.70 -7.52 17.62
CA VAL A 207 -13.87 -6.29 16.83
C VAL A 207 -13.96 -6.62 15.34
N ASP A 208 -15.00 -6.14 14.70
CA ASP A 208 -15.21 -6.35 13.26
C ASP A 208 -14.42 -5.32 12.43
N VAL A 209 -13.70 -5.82 11.40
CA VAL A 209 -12.96 -5.01 10.45
C VAL A 209 -13.36 -5.45 9.03
N PRO A 210 -14.20 -4.69 8.32
CA PRO A 210 -14.80 -5.12 7.04
C PRO A 210 -13.79 -5.00 5.90
N THR A 211 -12.79 -5.88 5.87
CA THR A 211 -11.81 -5.95 4.78
C THR A 211 -11.83 -7.30 4.10
N LEU A 212 -11.60 -7.30 2.79
CA LEU A 212 -11.41 -8.52 2.01
C LEU A 212 -9.98 -8.59 1.47
N PRO A 213 -9.41 -9.80 1.33
CA PRO A 213 -8.10 -9.98 0.71
C PRO A 213 -8.20 -9.74 -0.80
N ALA A 214 -7.15 -9.13 -1.35
CA ALA A 214 -6.94 -9.01 -2.78
C ALA A 214 -5.47 -9.24 -3.11
N TYR A 215 -5.20 -9.63 -4.34
CA TYR A 215 -3.85 -9.94 -4.80
C TYR A 215 -3.54 -9.17 -6.08
N GLN A 216 -2.36 -8.59 -6.16
CA GLN A 216 -1.86 -7.96 -7.37
C GLN A 216 -0.53 -8.59 -7.78
N SER A 217 -0.43 -8.93 -9.06
CA SER A 217 0.76 -9.55 -9.63
C SER A 217 1.68 -8.53 -10.27
N GLN A 218 2.97 -8.76 -10.16
CA GLN A 218 4.02 -7.87 -10.62
C GLN A 218 5.20 -8.67 -11.17
N GLN A 219 6.00 -8.02 -12.01
CA GLN A 219 7.21 -8.62 -12.54
C GLN A 219 8.32 -7.58 -12.76
N ILE A 220 9.54 -8.07 -12.74
CA ILE A 220 10.75 -7.31 -13.10
C ILE A 220 11.29 -7.86 -14.40
N ILE A 221 11.61 -6.96 -15.32
CA ILE A 221 12.29 -7.27 -16.59
C ILE A 221 13.63 -6.56 -16.66
N SER A 222 14.54 -7.12 -17.45
CA SER A 222 15.89 -6.57 -17.61
C SER A 222 15.88 -5.18 -18.21
N ALA A 223 16.97 -4.46 -18.04
CA ALA A 223 17.21 -3.14 -18.61
C ALA A 223 16.87 -3.06 -20.11
N ALA A 224 16.32 -1.91 -20.49
CA ALA A 224 16.00 -1.55 -21.87
C ALA A 224 16.47 -0.11 -22.16
N PRO A 225 17.78 0.09 -22.47
CA PRO A 225 18.41 1.42 -22.47
C PRO A 225 17.78 2.46 -23.42
N ARG A 226 16.98 2.02 -24.39
CA ARG A 226 16.27 2.92 -25.34
C ARG A 226 14.83 3.17 -24.95
N ALA A 227 14.33 2.49 -23.89
CA ALA A 227 12.97 2.70 -23.40
C ALA A 227 12.83 4.08 -22.73
N PRO A 228 11.61 4.60 -22.63
CA PRO A 228 11.39 5.81 -21.84
C PRO A 228 11.63 5.53 -20.35
N GLY A 229 12.16 6.51 -19.65
CA GLY A 229 12.33 6.45 -18.19
C GLY A 229 11.07 6.89 -17.45
N GLY A 230 11.15 6.85 -16.12
CA GLY A 230 10.08 7.28 -15.22
C GLY A 230 8.97 6.25 -15.03
N ASN A 231 7.78 6.74 -14.70
CA ASN A 231 6.57 5.94 -14.53
C ASN A 231 5.63 6.20 -15.70
N VAL A 232 5.18 5.14 -16.36
CA VAL A 232 4.28 5.24 -17.52
C VAL A 232 3.08 4.33 -17.31
N ALA A 233 1.89 4.88 -17.61
CA ALA A 233 0.63 4.17 -17.62
C ALA A 233 -0.10 4.49 -18.94
N LEU A 234 -0.42 3.45 -19.71
CA LEU A 234 -1.12 3.57 -20.99
C LEU A 234 -2.37 2.69 -21.01
N PRO A 235 -3.35 3.02 -21.84
CA PRO A 235 -4.47 2.13 -22.12
C PRO A 235 -4.02 0.72 -22.50
N GLY A 236 -4.88 -0.26 -22.23
CA GLY A 236 -4.58 -1.66 -22.53
C GLY A 236 -3.76 -2.40 -21.48
N ASN A 237 -3.69 -1.88 -20.24
CA ASN A 237 -2.93 -2.45 -19.12
C ASN A 237 -1.41 -2.44 -19.33
N ILE A 238 -0.87 -1.39 -19.93
CA ILE A 238 0.56 -1.18 -20.10
C ILE A 238 1.06 -0.26 -18.97
N TYR A 239 1.69 -0.85 -17.97
CA TYR A 239 2.27 -0.15 -16.83
C TYR A 239 3.72 -0.55 -16.66
N PHE A 240 4.61 0.43 -16.61
CA PHE A 240 6.00 0.18 -16.29
C PHE A 240 6.62 1.38 -15.54
N ARG A 241 7.64 1.09 -14.78
CA ARG A 241 8.51 2.10 -14.19
C ARG A 241 9.96 1.64 -14.23
N GLU A 242 10.84 2.57 -14.50
CA GLU A 242 12.28 2.37 -14.40
C GLU A 242 12.70 2.26 -12.92
N GLN A 243 13.57 1.31 -12.61
CA GLN A 243 14.18 1.17 -11.30
C GLN A 243 15.58 1.81 -11.26
N ALA A 244 16.09 2.03 -10.05
CA ALA A 244 17.39 2.69 -9.86
C ALA A 244 18.58 1.94 -10.48
N ASP A 245 18.44 0.63 -10.69
CA ASP A 245 19.45 -0.26 -11.31
C ASP A 245 19.27 -0.38 -12.84
N GLY A 246 18.31 0.34 -13.43
CA GLY A 246 18.00 0.31 -14.85
C GLY A 246 17.09 -0.86 -15.29
N THR A 247 16.68 -1.73 -14.39
CA THR A 247 15.61 -2.71 -14.66
C THR A 247 14.25 -2.03 -14.68
N TYR A 248 13.21 -2.73 -15.12
CA TYR A 248 11.85 -2.19 -15.17
C TYR A 248 10.89 -3.09 -14.39
N ALA A 249 10.12 -2.47 -13.48
CA ALA A 249 8.96 -3.11 -12.91
C ALA A 249 7.77 -2.94 -13.85
N THR A 250 7.00 -3.99 -14.06
CA THR A 250 5.74 -3.95 -14.82
C THR A 250 4.63 -4.66 -14.03
N SER A 251 3.40 -4.21 -14.20
CA SER A 251 2.26 -4.81 -13.51
C SER A 251 0.99 -4.57 -14.34
N PRO A 252 0.17 -5.60 -14.60
CA PRO A 252 -1.19 -5.34 -15.05
C PRO A 252 -1.98 -4.65 -13.93
N ARG A 253 -2.93 -3.81 -14.27
CA ARG A 253 -3.81 -3.13 -13.28
C ARG A 253 -4.88 -4.05 -12.72
N VAL A 254 -4.74 -5.35 -12.93
CA VAL A 254 -5.72 -6.36 -12.51
C VAL A 254 -5.49 -6.76 -11.07
N VAL A 255 -6.56 -6.73 -10.29
CA VAL A 255 -6.59 -7.22 -8.92
C VAL A 255 -7.37 -8.53 -8.88
N VAL A 256 -6.79 -9.57 -8.32
CA VAL A 256 -7.47 -10.85 -8.09
C VAL A 256 -8.08 -10.85 -6.69
N ALA A 257 -9.41 -10.90 -6.61
CA ALA A 257 -10.16 -10.99 -5.37
C ALA A 257 -10.65 -12.43 -5.15
N PRO A 258 -10.04 -13.21 -4.27
CA PRO A 258 -10.52 -14.55 -3.96
C PRO A 258 -11.84 -14.47 -3.21
N VAL A 259 -12.76 -15.37 -3.53
CA VAL A 259 -13.94 -15.58 -2.70
C VAL A 259 -13.49 -16.29 -1.43
N VAL A 260 -13.77 -15.65 -0.29
CA VAL A 260 -13.52 -16.17 1.06
C VAL A 260 -14.83 -16.17 1.85
N LYS A 261 -14.88 -16.83 3.01
CA LYS A 261 -16.11 -16.85 3.84
C LYS A 261 -16.63 -15.44 4.15
N GLU A 262 -15.75 -14.48 4.31
CA GLU A 262 -16.09 -13.08 4.58
C GLU A 262 -16.70 -12.36 3.38
N SER A 263 -16.49 -12.86 2.17
CA SER A 263 -17.16 -12.34 0.97
C SER A 263 -18.68 -12.48 1.06
N PHE A 264 -19.19 -13.48 1.78
CA PHE A 264 -20.63 -13.65 2.02
C PHE A 264 -21.18 -12.63 3.03
N MET A 265 -20.35 -12.09 3.90
CA MET A 265 -20.72 -11.07 4.89
C MET A 265 -20.60 -9.65 4.34
N TYR A 266 -19.52 -9.38 3.62
CA TYR A 266 -19.17 -8.00 3.21
C TYR A 266 -19.30 -7.75 1.71
N GLY A 267 -19.39 -8.80 0.86
CA GLY A 267 -19.32 -8.67 -0.60
C GLY A 267 -20.28 -7.63 -1.18
N TYR A 268 -21.48 -7.50 -0.61
CA TYR A 268 -22.45 -6.50 -1.06
C TYR A 268 -21.96 -5.04 -0.87
N LYS A 269 -21.06 -4.79 0.11
CA LYS A 269 -20.47 -3.47 0.35
C LYS A 269 -19.44 -3.09 -0.72
N TYR A 270 -18.92 -4.08 -1.47
CA TYR A 270 -17.93 -3.90 -2.54
C TYR A 270 -18.54 -3.72 -3.93
N LEU A 271 -19.87 -3.81 -4.07
CA LEU A 271 -20.51 -3.64 -5.38
C LEU A 271 -20.19 -2.30 -6.05
N PRO A 272 -20.12 -1.15 -5.33
CA PRO A 272 -19.68 0.11 -5.94
C PRO A 272 -18.26 0.05 -6.51
N LEU A 273 -17.35 -0.65 -5.83
CA LEU A 273 -15.97 -0.81 -6.27
C LEU A 273 -15.85 -1.64 -7.55
N LEU A 274 -16.65 -2.70 -7.67
CA LEU A 274 -16.69 -3.55 -8.87
C LEU A 274 -17.28 -2.82 -10.09
N ALA A 275 -17.95 -1.70 -9.89
CA ALA A 275 -18.52 -0.88 -10.96
C ALA A 275 -17.55 0.18 -11.51
N ILE A 276 -16.34 0.31 -10.95
CA ILE A 276 -15.33 1.27 -11.43
C ILE A 276 -14.69 0.73 -12.71
N PRO A 277 -14.86 1.38 -13.89
CA PRO A 277 -14.41 0.83 -15.17
C PRO A 277 -12.89 0.57 -15.24
N ASP A 278 -12.10 1.42 -14.58
CA ASP A 278 -10.64 1.40 -14.66
C ASP A 278 -9.97 0.56 -13.56
N PHE A 279 -10.76 -0.18 -12.79
CA PHE A 279 -10.28 -1.06 -11.71
C PHE A 279 -10.74 -2.51 -11.97
N PRO A 280 -10.11 -3.22 -12.91
CA PRO A 280 -10.51 -4.58 -13.25
C PRO A 280 -10.24 -5.52 -12.07
N VAL A 281 -11.32 -6.07 -11.51
CA VAL A 281 -11.28 -7.06 -10.44
C VAL A 281 -11.66 -8.42 -11.00
N HIS A 282 -10.75 -9.37 -10.93
CA HIS A 282 -11.01 -10.78 -11.25
C HIS A 282 -11.43 -11.50 -9.98
N VAL A 283 -12.72 -11.79 -9.86
CA VAL A 283 -13.25 -12.60 -8.74
C VAL A 283 -12.85 -14.05 -8.95
N ALA A 284 -12.07 -14.61 -8.03
CA ALA A 284 -11.53 -15.97 -8.14
C ALA A 284 -12.19 -16.93 -7.15
N LEU A 285 -12.85 -17.97 -7.67
CA LEU A 285 -13.31 -19.09 -6.87
C LEU A 285 -12.23 -20.18 -6.86
N ASN A 286 -11.52 -20.31 -5.75
CA ASN A 286 -10.36 -21.21 -5.63
C ASN A 286 -10.28 -21.82 -4.23
N LYS A 287 -9.20 -22.55 -3.95
CA LYS A 287 -8.93 -23.23 -2.68
C LYS A 287 -9.02 -22.30 -1.46
N GLN A 288 -8.77 -21.00 -1.61
CA GLN A 288 -8.82 -20.03 -0.51
C GLN A 288 -10.21 -19.93 0.14
N LEU A 289 -11.28 -20.24 -0.61
CA LEU A 289 -12.62 -20.35 -0.03
C LEU A 289 -12.65 -21.44 1.04
N ILE A 290 -12.17 -22.64 0.73
CA ILE A 290 -12.15 -23.76 1.67
C ILE A 290 -11.22 -23.44 2.86
N ASP A 291 -10.03 -22.94 2.56
CA ASP A 291 -9.05 -22.57 3.60
C ASP A 291 -9.61 -21.52 4.57
N SER A 292 -10.41 -20.57 4.07
CA SER A 292 -11.04 -19.53 4.89
C SER A 292 -12.09 -20.07 5.86
N PHE A 293 -12.83 -21.12 5.47
CA PHE A 293 -13.77 -21.78 6.36
C PHE A 293 -13.06 -22.63 7.43
N LEU A 294 -11.91 -23.20 7.10
CA LEU A 294 -11.11 -24.01 8.02
C LEU A 294 -10.25 -23.17 8.97
N GLN A 295 -10.03 -21.89 8.64
CA GLN A 295 -9.19 -21.02 9.48
C GLN A 295 -9.90 -20.66 10.79
N PRO A 296 -9.28 -20.92 11.96
CA PRO A 296 -9.81 -20.48 13.24
C PRO A 296 -9.96 -18.96 13.28
N THR A 297 -11.08 -18.49 13.82
CA THR A 297 -11.38 -17.06 13.99
C THR A 297 -11.19 -16.59 15.43
N SER A 298 -11.01 -17.54 16.35
CA SER A 298 -10.68 -17.29 17.76
C SER A 298 -9.73 -18.36 18.29
N TRP A 299 -8.89 -18.00 19.22
CA TRP A 299 -7.94 -18.86 19.93
C TRP A 299 -7.64 -18.27 21.30
N LYS A 300 -7.15 -19.11 22.22
CA LYS A 300 -6.69 -18.65 23.53
C LYS A 300 -5.27 -18.10 23.44
N LEU A 301 -4.90 -17.24 24.39
CA LEU A 301 -3.59 -16.58 24.40
C LEU A 301 -2.42 -17.52 24.69
N ASP A 302 -2.68 -18.68 25.30
CA ASP A 302 -1.72 -19.77 25.57
C ASP A 302 -1.64 -20.80 24.43
N GLU A 303 -2.49 -20.69 23.39
CA GLU A 303 -2.51 -21.58 22.24
C GLU A 303 -1.70 -21.03 21.07
N VAL A 304 -1.24 -21.91 20.19
CA VAL A 304 -0.58 -21.55 18.93
C VAL A 304 -1.58 -20.86 18.00
N SER A 305 -1.31 -19.61 17.66
CA SER A 305 -2.17 -18.78 16.84
C SER A 305 -2.08 -19.13 15.34
N PRO A 306 -3.05 -18.71 14.53
CA PRO A 306 -2.96 -18.80 13.07
C PRO A 306 -1.73 -18.08 12.48
N PHE A 307 -1.24 -17.04 13.15
CA PHE A 307 -0.08 -16.24 12.73
C PHE A 307 1.24 -16.99 12.89
N GLU A 308 1.32 -17.92 13.83
CA GLU A 308 2.48 -18.81 14.01
C GLU A 308 2.45 -19.96 13.00
N LYS A 309 1.25 -20.48 12.69
CA LYS A 309 1.05 -21.55 11.71
C LYS A 309 1.29 -21.08 10.27
N ASN A 310 0.93 -19.82 9.99
CA ASN A 310 1.11 -19.23 8.66
C ASN A 310 1.76 -17.83 8.78
N ARG A 311 3.05 -17.76 8.55
CA ARG A 311 3.82 -16.53 8.68
C ARG A 311 3.86 -15.69 7.40
N LEU A 312 3.38 -16.23 6.28
CA LEU A 312 3.40 -15.54 5.00
C LEU A 312 2.13 -15.87 4.20
N MET A 313 1.35 -14.87 3.86
CA MET A 313 0.22 -15.01 2.96
C MET A 313 0.74 -14.95 1.52
N THR A 314 0.74 -16.09 0.84
CA THR A 314 1.19 -16.21 -0.54
C THR A 314 0.03 -16.54 -1.48
N ALA A 315 0.06 -15.95 -2.67
CA ALA A 315 -0.72 -16.42 -3.80
C ALA A 315 0.22 -16.55 -5.01
N ALA A 316 -0.09 -17.48 -5.89
CA ALA A 316 0.60 -17.57 -7.17
C ALA A 316 0.35 -16.29 -7.99
N PRO A 317 1.35 -15.79 -8.72
CA PRO A 317 1.14 -14.68 -9.63
C PRO A 317 0.17 -15.07 -10.76
N ASP A 318 -0.60 -14.10 -11.24
CA ASP A 318 -1.48 -14.24 -12.39
C ASP A 318 -0.64 -14.20 -13.68
N LEU A 319 -0.06 -15.35 -14.03
CA LEU A 319 0.84 -15.48 -15.18
C LEU A 319 0.18 -15.10 -16.52
N PRO A 320 -1.09 -15.49 -16.80
CA PRO A 320 -1.78 -15.06 -18.00
C PRO A 320 -1.80 -13.52 -18.16
N GLU A 321 -2.19 -12.81 -17.14
CA GLU A 321 -2.26 -11.33 -17.16
C GLU A 321 -0.87 -10.68 -17.24
N LEU A 322 0.11 -11.19 -16.49
CA LEU A 322 1.50 -10.72 -16.57
C LEU A 322 2.09 -10.87 -17.97
N ASN A 323 1.89 -12.06 -18.59
CA ASN A 323 2.39 -12.32 -19.93
C ASN A 323 1.67 -11.47 -20.98
N ALA A 324 0.34 -11.30 -20.86
CA ALA A 324 -0.44 -10.47 -21.77
C ALA A 324 -0.01 -8.99 -21.68
N SER A 325 0.17 -8.47 -20.48
CA SER A 325 0.66 -7.10 -20.24
C SER A 325 2.07 -6.90 -20.82
N LEU A 326 2.97 -7.85 -20.58
CA LEU A 326 4.34 -7.78 -21.12
C LEU A 326 4.36 -7.86 -22.66
N ALA A 327 3.52 -8.69 -23.25
CA ALA A 327 3.41 -8.78 -24.73
C ALA A 327 2.93 -7.45 -25.32
N LYS A 328 1.92 -6.81 -24.72
CA LYS A 328 1.44 -5.49 -25.12
C LYS A 328 2.53 -4.41 -24.95
N LEU A 329 3.26 -4.45 -23.82
CA LEU A 329 4.38 -3.53 -23.57
C LEU A 329 5.44 -3.64 -24.67
N LYS A 330 5.82 -4.85 -25.07
CA LYS A 330 6.82 -5.08 -26.14
C LYS A 330 6.36 -4.61 -27.52
N VAL A 331 5.06 -4.71 -27.79
CA VAL A 331 4.45 -4.18 -29.03
C VAL A 331 4.45 -2.66 -29.02
N GLU A 332 4.03 -2.06 -27.90
CA GLU A 332 3.96 -0.59 -27.79
C GLU A 332 5.35 0.06 -27.75
N PHE A 333 6.30 -0.58 -27.05
CA PHE A 333 7.68 -0.11 -26.99
C PHE A 333 8.65 -1.18 -27.45
N PRO A 334 9.04 -1.21 -28.73
CA PRO A 334 9.99 -2.18 -29.28
C PRO A 334 11.34 -2.25 -28.56
N ALA A 335 11.70 -1.19 -27.83
CA ALA A 335 12.88 -1.18 -26.96
C ALA A 335 12.88 -2.30 -25.90
N PHE A 336 11.70 -2.82 -25.53
CA PHE A 336 11.59 -3.93 -24.59
C PHE A 336 11.59 -5.32 -25.26
N SER A 337 11.68 -5.41 -26.61
CA SER A 337 11.61 -6.71 -27.32
C SER A 337 12.58 -7.76 -26.77
N GLU A 338 13.82 -7.34 -26.48
CA GLU A 338 14.90 -8.19 -25.97
C GLU A 338 14.94 -8.29 -24.43
N SER A 339 14.06 -7.60 -23.74
CA SER A 339 14.00 -7.64 -22.27
C SER A 339 13.63 -9.04 -21.79
N LYS A 340 14.39 -9.54 -20.82
CA LYS A 340 14.19 -10.84 -20.19
C LYS A 340 13.48 -10.68 -18.87
N LEU A 341 12.61 -11.63 -18.55
CA LEU A 341 12.02 -11.75 -17.24
C LEU A 341 13.11 -12.05 -16.21
N ILE A 342 13.11 -11.31 -15.09
CA ILE A 342 14.01 -11.49 -13.96
C ILE A 342 13.25 -12.15 -12.80
N ASP A 343 12.08 -11.61 -12.43
CA ASP A 343 11.28 -12.10 -11.31
C ASP A 343 9.79 -11.84 -11.53
N GLN A 344 8.95 -12.66 -10.88
CA GLN A 344 7.48 -12.52 -10.86
C GLN A 344 6.95 -12.91 -9.49
N TRP A 345 6.04 -12.09 -8.95
CA TRP A 345 5.40 -12.39 -7.67
C TRP A 345 3.98 -11.84 -7.61
N SER A 346 3.25 -12.25 -6.57
CA SER A 346 1.96 -11.68 -6.19
C SER A 346 2.04 -11.16 -4.75
N GLY A 347 1.43 -10.03 -4.50
CA GLY A 347 1.31 -9.40 -3.18
C GLY A 347 -0.12 -9.44 -2.67
N ALA A 348 -0.30 -9.90 -1.42
CA ALA A 348 -1.58 -9.84 -0.73
C ALA A 348 -1.80 -8.47 -0.11
N MET A 349 -2.99 -7.92 -0.24
CA MET A 349 -3.42 -6.69 0.41
C MET A 349 -4.80 -6.89 1.05
N ALA A 350 -5.13 -6.09 2.04
CA ALA A 350 -6.50 -5.94 2.53
C ALA A 350 -7.11 -4.69 1.89
N ILE A 351 -8.32 -4.80 1.38
CA ILE A 351 -9.06 -3.68 0.81
C ILE A 351 -10.33 -3.48 1.64
N ALA A 352 -10.61 -2.23 2.02
CA ALA A 352 -11.88 -1.82 2.61
C ALA A 352 -12.92 -1.56 1.50
N PRO A 353 -14.23 -1.57 1.81
CA PRO A 353 -15.30 -1.43 0.81
C PRO A 353 -15.26 -0.15 -0.02
N ASP A 354 -14.66 0.89 0.51
CA ASP A 354 -14.51 2.22 -0.11
C ASP A 354 -13.07 2.53 -0.55
N GLU A 355 -12.18 1.53 -0.53
CA GLU A 355 -10.73 1.62 -0.81
C GLU A 355 -9.95 2.57 0.11
N ASN A 356 -10.59 3.30 1.01
CA ASN A 356 -9.87 4.15 1.94
C ASN A 356 -9.20 3.31 3.04
N PRO A 357 -8.02 3.68 3.52
CA PRO A 357 -7.40 3.00 4.65
C PRO A 357 -8.26 3.07 5.90
N ILE A 358 -8.05 2.14 6.82
CA ILE A 358 -8.64 2.16 8.15
C ILE A 358 -7.56 2.63 9.14
N ILE A 359 -7.71 3.86 9.63
CA ILE A 359 -6.83 4.48 10.62
C ILE A 359 -7.72 5.01 11.73
N SER A 360 -7.87 4.26 12.82
CA SER A 360 -8.93 4.51 13.80
C SER A 360 -8.53 4.09 15.20
N THR A 361 -8.98 4.84 16.21
CA THR A 361 -9.09 4.31 17.55
C THR A 361 -10.14 3.21 17.60
N VAL A 362 -9.98 2.24 18.51
CA VAL A 362 -10.89 1.12 18.70
C VAL A 362 -11.69 1.38 19.99
N LYS A 363 -13.00 1.57 19.87
CA LYS A 363 -13.87 1.98 20.99
C LYS A 363 -13.91 0.96 22.13
N GLU A 364 -13.78 -0.32 21.79
CA GLU A 364 -13.84 -1.46 22.71
C GLU A 364 -12.56 -1.58 23.58
N TYR A 365 -11.46 -0.97 23.12
CA TYR A 365 -10.16 -1.08 23.78
C TYR A 365 -9.48 0.28 23.89
N SER A 366 -9.52 0.88 25.09
CA SER A 366 -8.78 2.11 25.34
C SER A 366 -7.28 1.91 25.12
N GLY A 367 -6.67 2.78 24.32
CA GLY A 367 -5.24 2.68 23.97
C GLY A 367 -4.95 1.79 22.75
N LEU A 368 -5.97 1.28 22.03
CA LEU A 368 -5.81 0.55 20.79
C LEU A 368 -6.10 1.45 19.57
N VAL A 369 -5.17 1.44 18.61
CA VAL A 369 -5.36 2.05 17.30
C VAL A 369 -5.08 0.99 16.22
N ILE A 370 -5.89 0.99 15.18
CA ILE A 370 -5.66 0.17 13.97
C ILE A 370 -5.21 1.06 12.82
N ASN A 371 -4.22 0.59 12.03
CA ASN A 371 -3.80 1.19 10.77
C ASN A 371 -3.60 0.07 9.73
N THR A 372 -4.55 -0.07 8.82
CA THR A 372 -4.61 -1.18 7.85
C THR A 372 -5.43 -0.82 6.61
N ALA A 373 -5.63 -1.78 5.74
CA ALA A 373 -6.49 -1.71 4.56
C ALA A 373 -6.08 -0.65 3.53
N THR A 374 -4.79 -0.40 3.37
CA THR A 374 -4.28 0.52 2.36
C THR A 374 -3.82 -0.22 1.11
N GLY A 375 -4.33 0.17 -0.06
CA GLY A 375 -3.82 -0.25 -1.37
C GLY A 375 -2.53 0.49 -1.75
N TRP A 376 -2.27 1.66 -1.17
CA TRP A 376 -1.17 2.57 -1.49
C TRP A 376 -0.21 2.78 -0.32
N GLY A 377 0.00 1.75 0.49
CA GLY A 377 0.69 1.83 1.77
C GLY A 377 2.06 2.51 1.75
N MET A 378 2.84 2.39 0.67
CA MET A 378 4.12 3.11 0.58
C MET A 378 3.92 4.62 0.49
N THR A 379 3.04 5.10 -0.40
CA THR A 379 2.76 6.53 -0.53
C THR A 379 2.21 7.10 0.77
N GLU A 380 1.27 6.40 1.38
CA GLU A 380 0.52 6.86 2.55
C GLU A 380 1.29 6.71 3.86
N SER A 381 2.22 5.74 3.96
CA SER A 381 2.85 5.33 5.23
C SER A 381 3.45 6.46 6.05
N PRO A 382 4.07 7.52 5.51
CA PRO A 382 4.59 8.60 6.34
C PRO A 382 3.49 9.31 7.11
N VAL A 383 2.41 9.69 6.44
CA VAL A 383 1.33 10.51 7.02
C VAL A 383 0.31 9.66 7.76
N SER A 384 -0.04 8.47 7.27
CA SER A 384 -0.91 7.55 7.99
C SER A 384 -0.32 7.13 9.33
N SER A 385 1.01 7.02 9.43
CA SER A 385 1.68 6.72 10.69
C SER A 385 1.80 7.94 11.62
N GLU A 386 1.93 9.17 11.10
CA GLU A 386 1.78 10.40 11.88
C GLU A 386 0.37 10.46 12.50
N LEU A 387 -0.66 10.27 11.68
CA LEU A 387 -2.06 10.22 12.11
C LEU A 387 -2.30 9.14 13.16
N THR A 388 -1.77 7.93 12.96
CA THR A 388 -1.87 6.83 13.92
C THR A 388 -1.25 7.19 15.27
N ALA A 389 -0.09 7.83 15.27
CA ALA A 389 0.59 8.26 16.49
C ALA A 389 -0.19 9.38 17.21
N ASP A 390 -0.77 10.32 16.47
CA ASP A 390 -1.59 11.40 17.05
C ASP A 390 -2.86 10.84 17.70
N LEU A 391 -3.56 9.91 17.02
CA LEU A 391 -4.74 9.24 17.58
C LEU A 391 -4.40 8.45 18.84
N LEU A 392 -3.30 7.68 18.83
CA LEU A 392 -2.85 6.90 19.99
C LEU A 392 -2.54 7.76 21.22
N LEU A 393 -2.07 8.98 20.98
CA LEU A 393 -1.67 9.93 22.03
C LEU A 393 -2.78 10.93 22.38
N GLY A 394 -3.92 10.90 21.71
CA GLY A 394 -5.01 11.87 21.88
C GLY A 394 -4.58 13.30 21.54
N LYS A 395 -3.66 13.45 20.58
CA LYS A 395 -3.20 14.77 20.08
C LYS A 395 -4.07 15.21 18.91
N ALA A 396 -3.97 16.50 18.58
CA ALA A 396 -4.59 17.03 17.36
C ALA A 396 -4.01 16.28 16.14
N PRO A 397 -4.85 15.65 15.33
CA PRO A 397 -4.39 14.83 14.22
C PRO A 397 -3.88 15.68 13.06
N VAL A 398 -2.87 15.19 12.35
CA VAL A 398 -2.27 15.84 11.17
C VAL A 398 -3.27 16.03 10.02
N LEU A 399 -4.27 15.17 9.94
CA LEU A 399 -5.40 15.22 9.00
C LEU A 399 -6.70 14.85 9.72
N ASP A 400 -7.85 15.22 9.12
CA ASP A 400 -9.15 14.73 9.59
C ASP A 400 -9.20 13.20 9.54
N PRO A 401 -9.37 12.50 10.68
CA PRO A 401 -9.42 11.04 10.73
C PRO A 401 -10.78 10.46 10.31
N THR A 402 -11.82 11.30 10.18
CA THR A 402 -13.21 10.86 9.94
C THR A 402 -13.34 9.94 8.72
N PRO A 403 -12.74 10.24 7.56
CA PRO A 403 -12.83 9.37 6.39
C PRO A 403 -12.16 8.00 6.57
N PHE A 404 -11.32 7.84 7.59
CA PHE A 404 -10.53 6.64 7.85
C PHE A 404 -11.03 5.84 9.06
N SER A 405 -12.10 6.30 9.70
CA SER A 405 -12.67 5.65 10.88
C SER A 405 -13.10 4.20 10.57
N LEU A 406 -12.81 3.27 11.50
CA LEU A 406 -13.31 1.90 11.45
C LEU A 406 -14.85 1.84 11.44
N TYR A 407 -15.50 2.83 12.03
CA TYR A 407 -16.96 2.88 12.25
C TYR A 407 -17.73 3.63 11.16
N ARG A 408 -17.12 3.87 10.00
CA ARG A 408 -17.77 4.54 8.84
C ARG A 408 -18.63 3.60 7.98
N PHE A 409 -18.59 2.29 8.24
CA PHE A 409 -19.26 1.25 7.45
C PHE A 409 -20.63 0.82 8.04
#